data_16d0541f75b5dfa7fca1691db03dbfed
#
_entry.id   16d0541f75b5dfa7fca1691db03dbfed
#
_cell.length_a   1.000
_cell.length_b   1.000
_cell.length_c   1.000
_cell.angle_alpha   90.00
_cell.angle_beta   90.00
_cell.angle_gamma   90.00
#
_symmetry.space_group_name_H-M   'P 1'
#
loop_
_entity.id
_entity.type
_entity.pdbx_description
1 polymer ?
#
loop_
_entity_poly.entity_id
_entity_poly.type
_entity_poly.pdbx_seq_one_letter_code
_entity_poly.pdbx_strand_id
1 'polypeptide(L)'
;MSKAEVTNRDIYEKLEDIKNLISKQLTLFRLLNSKAIEEARGEILKLAIRRSVFDLCDNKRTVTQIAKEAFQGEPIEKSLPKVSYHLAILEEYGLVAHRDEKGARYYFKTRE
;
A
#
# COMPACT_ATOMS: atom_id res chain seq x y z
N MET A 1 4.45 49.36 -20.85
CA MET A 1 3.23 48.65 -20.56
C MET A 1 2.96 48.61 -19.08
N SER A 2 1.84 49.11 -18.69
CA SER A 2 1.49 49.15 -17.26
C SER A 2 1.15 47.75 -16.76
N LYS A 3 1.54 47.43 -15.55
CA LYS A 3 1.17 46.19 -14.88
C LYS A 3 -0.35 46.00 -14.79
N ALA A 4 -1.10 47.10 -14.87
CA ALA A 4 -2.57 47.07 -14.87
C ALA A 4 -3.16 46.38 -16.14
N GLU A 5 -2.35 46.17 -17.15
CA GLU A 5 -2.79 45.49 -18.38
C GLU A 5 -2.75 43.98 -18.29
N VAL A 6 -2.10 43.42 -17.25
CA VAL A 6 -2.20 41.99 -16.94
C VAL A 6 -3.60 41.78 -16.38
N THR A 7 -4.48 41.24 -17.19
CA THR A 7 -5.87 41.02 -16.81
C THR A 7 -6.00 39.78 -15.95
N ASN A 8 -7.09 39.71 -15.16
CA ASN A 8 -7.43 38.49 -14.43
C ASN A 8 -7.55 37.28 -15.35
N ARG A 9 -7.98 37.50 -16.59
CA ARG A 9 -8.08 36.46 -17.61
C ARG A 9 -6.72 35.84 -17.91
N ASP A 10 -5.67 36.66 -18.08
CA ASP A 10 -4.31 36.17 -18.34
C ASP A 10 -3.80 35.34 -17.19
N ILE A 11 -4.08 35.75 -15.96
CA ILE A 11 -3.72 35.02 -14.74
C ILE A 11 -4.45 33.68 -14.72
N TYR A 12 -5.74 33.65 -15.00
CA TYR A 12 -6.53 32.40 -15.02
C TYR A 12 -6.04 31.44 -16.09
N GLU A 13 -5.72 31.94 -17.28
CA GLU A 13 -5.19 31.10 -18.37
C GLU A 13 -3.86 30.44 -17.95
N LYS A 14 -2.95 31.19 -17.34
CA LYS A 14 -1.69 30.65 -16.85
C LYS A 14 -1.88 29.65 -15.73
N LEU A 15 -2.78 29.90 -14.82
CA LEU A 15 -3.11 28.96 -13.73
C LEU A 15 -3.70 27.66 -14.28
N GLU A 16 -4.56 27.77 -15.29
CA GLU A 16 -5.14 26.59 -15.96
C GLU A 16 -4.07 25.77 -16.66
N ASP A 17 -3.13 26.42 -17.35
CA ASP A 17 -2.01 25.76 -18.02
C ASP A 17 -1.12 25.02 -17.04
N ILE A 18 -0.80 25.65 -15.91
CA ILE A 18 -0.01 25.03 -14.85
C ILE A 18 -0.75 23.83 -14.25
N LYS A 19 -2.03 23.97 -13.97
CA LYS A 19 -2.87 22.90 -13.45
C LYS A 19 -2.89 21.70 -14.40
N ASN A 20 -3.06 21.95 -15.71
CA ASN A 20 -3.08 20.91 -16.72
C ASN A 20 -1.74 20.18 -16.80
N LEU A 21 -0.63 20.93 -16.74
CA LEU A 21 0.72 20.36 -16.74
C LEU A 21 0.95 19.48 -15.52
N ILE A 22 0.57 19.95 -14.35
CA ILE A 22 0.68 19.16 -13.10
C ILE A 22 -0.16 17.89 -13.21
N SER A 23 -1.39 17.98 -13.72
CA SER A 23 -2.26 16.82 -13.89
C SER A 23 -1.65 15.78 -14.82
N LYS A 24 -1.05 16.22 -15.94
CA LYS A 24 -0.35 15.32 -16.87
C LYS A 24 0.85 14.65 -16.21
N GLN A 25 1.65 15.40 -15.46
CA GLN A 25 2.81 14.86 -14.76
C GLN A 25 2.39 13.85 -13.69
N LEU A 26 1.34 14.12 -12.93
CA LEU A 26 0.79 13.18 -11.94
C LEU A 26 0.29 11.90 -12.60
N THR A 27 -0.37 12.00 -13.74
CA THR A 27 -0.85 10.83 -14.47
C THR A 27 0.32 9.97 -14.94
N LEU A 28 1.35 10.57 -15.54
CA LEU A 28 2.55 9.85 -15.96
C LEU A 28 3.26 9.20 -14.76
N PHE A 29 3.39 9.95 -13.66
CA PHE A 29 4.00 9.44 -12.43
C PHE A 29 3.24 8.24 -11.87
N ARG A 30 1.91 8.30 -11.86
CA ARG A 30 1.06 7.18 -11.42
C ARG A 30 1.22 5.96 -12.31
N LEU A 31 1.29 6.15 -13.63
CA LEU A 31 1.49 5.05 -14.57
C LEU A 31 2.83 4.37 -14.38
N LEU A 32 3.91 5.15 -14.24
CA LEU A 32 5.25 4.63 -14.00
C LEU A 32 5.33 3.91 -12.65
N ASN A 33 4.78 4.51 -11.60
CA ASN A 33 4.78 3.90 -10.29
C ASN A 33 3.89 2.67 -10.19
N SER A 34 2.79 2.63 -10.93
CA SER A 34 1.91 1.46 -10.98
C SER A 34 2.67 0.22 -11.45
N LYS A 35 3.46 0.35 -12.51
CA LYS A 35 4.29 -0.75 -13.00
C LYS A 35 5.36 -1.16 -11.99
N ALA A 36 6.06 -0.18 -11.41
CA ALA A 36 7.07 -0.43 -10.38
C ALA A 36 6.47 -1.09 -9.15
N ILE A 37 5.29 -0.68 -8.72
CA ILE A 37 4.56 -1.27 -7.61
C ILE A 37 4.18 -2.72 -7.91
N GLU A 38 3.68 -3.01 -9.10
CA GLU A 38 3.34 -4.38 -9.51
C GLU A 38 4.57 -5.28 -9.49
N GLU A 39 5.71 -4.80 -9.99
CA GLU A 39 6.97 -5.53 -9.96
C GLU A 39 7.44 -5.77 -8.52
N ALA A 40 7.37 -4.73 -7.67
CA ALA A 40 7.75 -4.83 -6.26
C ALA A 40 6.84 -5.81 -5.50
N ARG A 41 5.54 -5.80 -5.77
CA ARG A 41 4.60 -6.75 -5.19
C ARG A 41 4.94 -8.19 -5.56
N GLY A 42 5.29 -8.42 -6.83
CA GLY A 42 5.73 -9.71 -7.29
C GLY A 42 6.97 -10.21 -6.55
N GLU A 43 7.96 -9.34 -6.38
CA GLU A 43 9.18 -9.67 -5.63
C GLU A 43 8.90 -9.95 -4.15
N ILE A 44 8.02 -9.18 -3.53
CA ILE A 44 7.63 -9.35 -2.13
C ILE A 44 6.99 -10.71 -1.91
N LEU A 45 6.13 -11.16 -2.83
CA LEU A 45 5.42 -12.43 -2.72
C LEU A 45 6.24 -13.65 -3.14
N LYS A 46 7.46 -13.48 -3.66
CA LYS A 46 8.36 -14.59 -4.00
C LYS A 46 8.86 -15.32 -2.77
N LEU A 47 9.00 -14.66 -1.64
CA LEU A 47 9.42 -15.32 -0.41
C LEU A 47 8.28 -16.20 0.10
N ALA A 48 8.51 -17.53 0.13
CA ALA A 48 7.47 -18.51 0.43
C ALA A 48 6.75 -18.25 1.76
N ILE A 49 7.49 -17.90 2.82
CA ILE A 49 6.88 -17.64 4.12
C ILE A 49 6.01 -16.38 4.09
N ARG A 50 6.43 -15.36 3.38
CA ARG A 50 5.64 -14.13 3.24
C ARG A 50 4.36 -14.38 2.46
N ARG A 51 4.43 -15.21 1.44
CA ARG A 51 3.26 -15.63 0.69
C ARG A 51 2.29 -16.43 1.55
N SER A 52 2.81 -17.30 2.41
CA SER A 52 1.96 -18.04 3.36
C SER A 52 1.24 -17.09 4.31
N VAL A 53 1.93 -16.09 4.85
CA VAL A 53 1.32 -15.06 5.69
C VAL A 53 0.24 -14.30 4.90
N PHE A 54 0.53 -13.92 3.67
CA PHE A 54 -0.43 -13.23 2.79
C PHE A 54 -1.68 -14.07 2.57
N ASP A 55 -1.53 -15.36 2.29
CA ASP A 55 -2.66 -16.26 2.04
C ASP A 55 -3.56 -16.43 3.26
N LEU A 56 -3.02 -16.27 4.47
CA LEU A 56 -3.76 -16.35 5.72
C LEU A 56 -4.48 -15.05 6.10
N CYS A 57 -4.29 -13.98 5.35
CA CYS A 57 -4.98 -12.70 5.56
C CYS A 57 -6.39 -12.75 4.98
N ASP A 58 -7.30 -13.39 5.70
CA ASP A 58 -8.68 -13.65 5.25
C ASP A 58 -9.76 -12.84 5.99
N ASN A 59 -9.34 -11.84 6.76
CA ASN A 59 -10.23 -10.99 7.58
C ASN A 59 -10.92 -11.73 8.73
N LYS A 60 -10.58 -12.99 8.97
CA LYS A 60 -11.16 -13.85 10.01
C LYS A 60 -10.13 -14.26 11.05
N ARG A 61 -8.86 -14.39 10.65
CA ARG A 61 -7.77 -14.78 11.56
C ARG A 61 -7.16 -13.56 12.22
N THR A 62 -6.91 -13.67 13.52
CA THR A 62 -6.10 -12.68 14.25
C THR A 62 -4.62 -12.86 13.90
N VAL A 63 -3.79 -11.87 14.23
CA VAL A 63 -2.34 -11.96 14.03
C VAL A 63 -1.76 -13.19 14.73
N THR A 64 -2.23 -13.50 15.94
CA THR A 64 -1.79 -14.68 16.69
C THR A 64 -2.14 -15.97 15.96
N GLN A 65 -3.34 -16.06 15.39
CA GLN A 65 -3.75 -17.23 14.61
C GLN A 65 -2.92 -17.40 13.34
N ILE A 66 -2.64 -16.29 12.64
CA ILE A 66 -1.76 -16.31 11.47
C ILE A 66 -0.37 -16.82 11.86
N ALA A 67 0.17 -16.35 12.99
CA ALA A 67 1.48 -16.77 13.47
C ALA A 67 1.51 -18.27 13.76
N LYS A 68 0.48 -18.80 14.41
CA LYS A 68 0.39 -20.23 14.69
C LYS A 68 0.33 -21.09 13.46
N GLU A 69 -0.38 -20.64 12.43
CA GLU A 69 -0.54 -21.40 11.19
C GLU A 69 0.66 -21.26 10.25
N ALA A 70 1.22 -20.06 10.13
CA ALA A 70 2.38 -19.83 9.27
C ALA A 70 3.66 -20.44 9.82
N PHE A 71 3.82 -20.48 11.12
CA PHE A 71 5.02 -20.99 11.81
C PHE A 71 4.66 -22.13 12.76
N GLN A 72 4.08 -23.19 12.20
CA GLN A 72 3.69 -24.37 12.98
C GLN A 72 4.90 -24.98 13.71
N GLY A 73 4.71 -25.30 14.97
CA GLY A 73 5.76 -25.89 15.80
C GLY A 73 6.73 -24.89 16.44
N GLU A 74 6.61 -23.61 16.10
CA GLU A 74 7.42 -22.56 16.70
C GLU A 74 6.67 -21.90 17.87
N PRO A 75 7.38 -21.53 18.97
CA PRO A 75 6.73 -20.80 20.06
C PRO A 75 6.16 -19.46 19.58
N ILE A 76 5.00 -19.07 20.08
CA ILE A 76 4.32 -17.86 19.65
C ILE A 76 5.17 -16.59 19.89
N GLU A 77 5.98 -16.58 20.95
CA GLU A 77 6.87 -15.45 21.26
C GLU A 77 7.92 -15.22 20.18
N LYS A 78 8.29 -16.27 19.45
CA LYS A 78 9.25 -16.20 18.34
C LYS A 78 8.56 -15.94 17.00
N SER A 79 7.40 -16.55 16.76
CA SER A 79 6.69 -16.44 15.49
C SER A 79 5.95 -15.12 15.33
N LEU A 80 5.41 -14.57 16.40
CA LEU A 80 4.62 -13.35 16.36
C LEU A 80 5.39 -12.14 15.81
N PRO A 81 6.64 -11.86 16.26
CA PRO A 81 7.43 -10.77 15.66
C PRO A 81 7.72 -10.97 14.18
N LYS A 82 7.95 -12.22 13.75
CA LYS A 82 8.20 -12.53 12.32
C LYS A 82 6.98 -12.26 11.47
N VAL A 83 5.81 -12.69 11.94
CA VAL A 83 4.54 -12.43 11.24
C VAL A 83 4.24 -10.94 11.19
N SER A 84 4.44 -10.23 12.28
CA SER A 84 4.25 -8.77 12.34
C SER A 84 5.15 -8.05 11.34
N TYR A 85 6.39 -8.50 11.20
CA TYR A 85 7.34 -7.98 10.21
C TYR A 85 6.82 -8.19 8.77
N HIS A 86 6.37 -9.40 8.44
CA HIS A 86 5.84 -9.69 7.10
C HIS A 86 4.55 -8.93 6.84
N LEU A 87 3.65 -8.82 7.82
CA LEU A 87 2.41 -8.07 7.68
C LEU A 87 2.67 -6.58 7.47
N ALA A 88 3.65 -6.00 8.17
CA ALA A 88 4.03 -4.61 7.99
C ALA A 88 4.51 -4.34 6.56
N ILE A 89 5.31 -5.22 6.00
CA ILE A 89 5.79 -5.11 4.62
C ILE A 89 4.62 -5.24 3.64
N LEU A 90 3.75 -6.23 3.81
CA LEU A 90 2.59 -6.43 2.95
C LEU A 90 1.65 -5.22 2.98
N GLU A 91 1.46 -4.63 4.16
CA GLU A 91 0.62 -3.44 4.32
C GLU A 91 1.27 -2.20 3.68
N GLU A 92 2.57 -2.02 3.86
CA GLU A 92 3.32 -0.91 3.26
C GLU A 92 3.19 -0.88 1.75
N TYR A 93 3.22 -2.05 1.11
CA TYR A 93 3.06 -2.17 -0.34
C TYR A 93 1.60 -2.28 -0.79
N GLY A 94 0.65 -2.12 0.12
CA GLY A 94 -0.76 -2.08 -0.20
C GLY A 94 -1.37 -3.42 -0.59
N LEU A 95 -0.72 -4.53 -0.22
CA LEU A 95 -1.23 -5.88 -0.50
C LEU A 95 -2.26 -6.32 0.52
N VAL A 96 -2.14 -5.84 1.77
CA VAL A 96 -3.09 -6.09 2.84
C VAL A 96 -3.42 -4.79 3.55
N ALA A 97 -4.54 -4.78 4.24
CA ALA A 97 -4.93 -3.74 5.18
C ALA A 97 -5.42 -4.41 6.45
N HIS A 98 -5.66 -3.65 7.50
CA HIS A 98 -6.15 -4.21 8.75
C HIS A 98 -7.34 -3.44 9.27
N ARG A 99 -8.14 -4.13 10.08
CA ARG A 99 -9.20 -3.52 10.88
C ARG A 99 -9.05 -3.99 12.32
N ASP A 100 -9.41 -3.14 13.25
CA ASP A 100 -9.41 -3.48 14.66
C ASP A 100 -10.85 -3.67 15.13
N GLU A 101 -11.10 -4.76 15.84
CA GLU A 101 -12.42 -5.08 16.38
C GLU A 101 -12.25 -5.77 17.72
N LYS A 102 -12.89 -5.23 18.76
CA LYS A 102 -12.89 -5.79 20.13
C LYS A 102 -11.48 -6.10 20.64
N GLY A 103 -10.53 -5.23 20.38
CA GLY A 103 -9.14 -5.38 20.83
C GLY A 103 -8.30 -6.35 20.02
N ALA A 104 -8.85 -6.95 18.97
CA ALA A 104 -8.12 -7.83 18.05
C ALA A 104 -7.93 -7.15 16.70
N ARG A 105 -6.81 -7.46 16.06
CA ARG A 105 -6.50 -6.95 14.72
C ARG A 105 -6.65 -8.07 13.69
N TYR A 106 -7.37 -7.75 12.61
CA TYR A 106 -7.64 -8.66 11.51
C TYR A 106 -7.08 -8.07 10.23
N TYR A 107 -6.29 -8.86 9.50
CA TYR A 107 -5.73 -8.45 8.21
C TYR A 107 -6.52 -9.07 7.07
N PHE A 108 -6.67 -8.31 6.00
CA PHE A 108 -7.38 -8.75 4.79
C PHE A 108 -6.64 -8.30 3.53
N LYS A 109 -6.82 -9.06 2.47
CA LYS A 109 -6.22 -8.74 1.18
C LYS A 109 -6.94 -7.55 0.55
N THR A 110 -6.17 -6.60 0.06
CA THR A 110 -6.70 -5.44 -0.66
C THR A 110 -6.99 -5.77 -2.12
N ARG A 111 -6.28 -6.77 -2.66
CA ARG A 111 -6.47 -7.31 -4.01
C ARG A 111 -6.25 -8.81 -3.98
N GLU A 112 -7.00 -9.50 -4.79
CA GLU A 112 -6.82 -10.92 -5.02
C GLU A 112 -5.96 -11.20 -6.23
#